data_cdb9c3cd4ad0b083387521fd01d79554
#
_entry.id   cdb9c3cd4ad0b083387521fd01d79554
#
_cell.length_a   1.000
_cell.length_b   1.000
_cell.length_c   1.000
_cell.angle_alpha   90.00
_cell.angle_beta   90.00
_cell.angle_gamma   90.00
#
_symmetry.space_group_name_H-M   'P 1'
#
loop_
_entity.id
_entity.type
_entity.pdbx_description
1 polymer ?
#
loop_
_entity_poly.entity_id
_entity_poly.type
_entity_poly.pdbx_seq_one_letter_code
_entity_poly.pdbx_strand_id
1 'polypeptide(L)'
;MPIITISRQMGSLGDEIAESLARKLDWELITRSHLIDRFFAEFADASQRHMLNESAKFYLTEVEGKGTYKDLLEQSLYDLAGIQSAILVGFGSQVIFADDARAIHVRVIAPERTRLNRIRKQFHVTEEEARSILSVADKKHKRFVSTVFGADLTDPAHYHITLNTGMLSEDECVTSLVALQQEHELRFRMRSENEESDTLDHMTELSVFRNPSEAEFARILDMYQIEWKYEPKTFPVEWDAEGNITLAFSPDFYLPKFDTYLELTTMSQRYVTEKNRKLKKVRELYPGINIRIVYKKDFISLIERFKSFGN
;
A
#
# COMPACT_ATOMS: atom_id res chain seq x y z
N MET A 1 -0.59 -5.59 -8.04
CA MET A 1 0.15 -6.82 -7.68
C MET A 1 -0.33 -7.32 -6.33
N PRO A 2 -0.33 -8.64 -6.03
CA PRO A 2 -0.77 -9.16 -4.73
C PRO A 2 0.16 -8.76 -3.59
N ILE A 3 -0.41 -8.60 -2.39
CA ILE A 3 0.30 -8.14 -1.19
C ILE A 3 -0.06 -9.06 -0.03
N ILE A 4 0.91 -9.37 0.81
CA ILE A 4 0.66 -10.02 2.11
C ILE A 4 1.15 -9.08 3.21
N THR A 5 0.27 -8.69 4.12
CA THR A 5 0.64 -7.88 5.29
C THR A 5 0.75 -8.79 6.52
N ILE A 6 1.84 -8.68 7.26
CA ILE A 6 2.10 -9.50 8.45
C ILE A 6 2.22 -8.62 9.69
N SER A 7 1.22 -8.72 10.56
CA SER A 7 1.30 -8.22 11.94
C SER A 7 1.72 -9.37 12.85
N ARG A 8 2.67 -9.14 13.76
CA ARG A 8 3.20 -10.21 14.60
C ARG A 8 3.51 -9.75 16.02
N GLN A 9 3.42 -10.67 16.95
CA GLN A 9 3.94 -10.48 18.29
C GLN A 9 5.44 -10.80 18.33
N MET A 10 6.20 -10.11 19.16
CA MET A 10 7.62 -10.46 19.36
C MET A 10 7.75 -11.89 19.91
N GLY A 11 8.69 -12.67 19.35
CA GLY A 11 8.89 -14.08 19.70
C GLY A 11 7.82 -15.05 19.19
N SER A 12 6.96 -14.60 18.25
CA SER A 12 5.96 -15.45 17.60
C SER A 12 6.44 -16.12 16.30
N LEU A 13 7.69 -15.99 15.92
CA LEU A 13 8.27 -16.43 14.63
C LEU A 13 7.64 -15.72 13.41
N GLY A 14 7.07 -14.53 13.59
CA GLY A 14 6.43 -13.84 12.48
C GLY A 14 7.41 -13.26 11.47
N ASP A 15 8.61 -12.87 11.90
CA ASP A 15 9.67 -12.38 11.02
C ASP A 15 10.26 -13.55 10.22
N GLU A 16 10.51 -14.69 10.87
CA GLU A 16 11.01 -15.93 10.24
C GLU A 16 10.01 -16.46 9.20
N ILE A 17 8.72 -16.46 9.52
CA ILE A 17 7.64 -16.83 8.59
C ILE A 17 7.64 -15.88 7.39
N ALA A 18 7.77 -14.57 7.62
CA ALA A 18 7.81 -13.59 6.54
C ALA A 18 8.99 -13.80 5.59
N GLU A 19 10.19 -14.07 6.13
CA GLU A 19 11.40 -14.36 5.36
C GLU A 19 11.27 -15.65 4.54
N SER A 20 10.74 -16.73 5.16
CA SER A 20 10.55 -18.01 4.51
C SER A 20 9.46 -17.93 3.42
N LEU A 21 8.40 -17.17 3.67
CA LEU A 21 7.33 -16.91 2.71
C LEU A 21 7.86 -16.09 1.52
N ALA A 22 8.66 -15.05 1.77
CA ALA A 22 9.26 -14.22 0.74
C ALA A 22 10.14 -15.03 -0.21
N ARG A 23 11.00 -15.89 0.35
CA ARG A 23 11.82 -16.83 -0.44
C ARG A 23 10.97 -17.81 -1.25
N LYS A 24 9.88 -18.32 -0.69
CA LYS A 24 9.04 -19.34 -1.35
C LYS A 24 8.18 -18.78 -2.46
N LEU A 25 7.75 -17.52 -2.34
CA LEU A 25 6.95 -16.82 -3.36
C LEU A 25 7.79 -16.01 -4.35
N ASP A 26 9.10 -15.84 -4.09
CA ASP A 26 9.99 -14.93 -4.80
C ASP A 26 9.45 -13.48 -4.81
N TRP A 27 8.99 -13.04 -3.63
CA TRP A 27 8.45 -11.69 -3.41
C TRP A 27 9.38 -10.85 -2.57
N GLU A 28 9.32 -9.52 -2.76
CA GLU A 28 10.10 -8.60 -1.94
C GLU A 28 9.58 -8.56 -0.49
N LEU A 29 10.51 -8.66 0.46
CA LEU A 29 10.23 -8.52 1.89
C LEU A 29 10.52 -7.09 2.34
N ILE A 30 9.49 -6.38 2.76
CA ILE A 30 9.62 -5.01 3.27
C ILE A 30 9.47 -5.01 4.79
N THR A 31 10.58 -4.76 5.45
CA THR A 31 10.63 -4.56 6.90
C THR A 31 10.77 -3.07 7.23
N ARG A 32 10.64 -2.72 8.52
CA ARG A 32 10.70 -1.33 8.97
C ARG A 32 12.01 -0.63 8.62
N SER A 33 13.15 -1.30 8.76
CA SER A 33 14.45 -0.74 8.40
C SER A 33 14.53 -0.46 6.91
N HIS A 34 14.16 -1.44 6.08
CA HIS A 34 14.17 -1.28 4.62
C HIS A 34 13.30 -0.10 4.16
N LEU A 35 12.13 0.05 4.78
CA LEU A 35 11.21 1.12 4.39
C LEU A 35 11.77 2.50 4.75
N ILE A 36 12.26 2.68 5.98
CA ILE A 36 12.79 3.97 6.42
C ILE A 36 14.01 4.37 5.59
N ASP A 37 14.90 3.44 5.31
CA ASP A 37 16.12 3.70 4.54
C ASP A 37 15.82 3.95 3.06
N ARG A 38 14.85 3.24 2.48
CA ARG A 38 14.54 3.34 1.05
C ARG A 38 13.62 4.51 0.71
N PHE A 39 12.54 4.69 1.47
CA PHE A 39 11.48 5.64 1.12
C PHE A 39 11.59 6.99 1.83
N PHE A 40 12.20 7.03 3.02
CA PHE A 40 12.36 8.31 3.73
C PHE A 40 13.75 8.93 3.58
N ALA A 41 14.68 8.27 2.91
CA ALA A 41 16.05 8.82 2.71
C ALA A 41 16.07 10.17 1.99
N GLU A 42 15.11 10.41 1.09
CA GLU A 42 14.99 11.68 0.35
C GLU A 42 14.30 12.80 1.15
N PHE A 43 13.58 12.46 2.22
CA PHE A 43 12.68 13.37 2.94
C PHE A 43 13.03 13.57 4.40
N ALA A 44 13.92 12.76 4.93
CA ALA A 44 14.29 12.74 6.34
C ALA A 44 15.81 12.68 6.49
N ASP A 45 16.34 13.60 7.28
CA ASP A 45 17.72 13.53 7.71
C ASP A 45 17.97 12.38 8.71
N ALA A 46 19.21 12.20 9.15
CA ALA A 46 19.56 11.11 10.07
C ALA A 46 18.82 11.20 11.41
N SER A 47 18.60 12.42 11.92
CA SER A 47 17.88 12.66 13.18
C SER A 47 16.39 12.33 13.01
N GLN A 48 15.78 12.75 11.91
CA GLN A 48 14.38 12.49 11.60
C GLN A 48 14.13 10.99 11.38
N ARG A 49 15.03 10.28 10.68
CA ARG A 49 14.95 8.81 10.54
C ARG A 49 15.09 8.10 11.89
N HIS A 50 15.95 8.58 12.76
CA HIS A 50 16.02 8.08 14.13
C HIS A 50 14.69 8.30 14.87
N MET A 51 14.07 9.47 14.76
CA MET A 51 12.77 9.75 15.36
C MET A 51 11.64 8.89 14.78
N LEU A 52 11.65 8.61 13.48
CA LEU A 52 10.71 7.66 12.84
C LEU A 52 10.85 6.25 13.40
N ASN A 53 12.06 5.84 13.80
CA ASN A 53 12.27 4.55 14.46
C ASN A 53 11.73 4.52 15.89
N GLU A 54 11.88 5.60 16.64
CA GLU A 54 11.59 5.62 18.08
C GLU A 54 10.18 6.10 18.45
N SER A 55 9.57 6.96 17.65
CA SER A 55 8.34 7.66 18.00
C SER A 55 7.20 7.47 17.00
N ALA A 56 6.12 6.79 17.44
CA ALA A 56 4.89 6.73 16.66
C ALA A 56 4.29 8.12 16.35
N LYS A 57 4.37 9.06 17.30
CA LYS A 57 3.85 10.41 17.10
C LYS A 57 4.59 11.18 16.02
N PHE A 58 5.85 10.85 15.76
CA PHE A 58 6.64 11.51 14.73
C PHE A 58 6.09 11.27 13.33
N TYR A 59 5.38 10.16 13.10
CA TYR A 59 4.67 9.91 11.82
C TYR A 59 3.56 10.92 11.53
N LEU A 60 3.06 11.62 12.53
CA LEU A 60 2.02 12.65 12.39
C LEU A 60 2.61 14.07 12.19
N THR A 61 3.93 14.20 12.15
CA THR A 61 4.61 15.49 11.88
C THR A 61 4.55 15.81 10.40
N GLU A 62 4.34 17.07 10.09
CA GLU A 62 4.35 17.58 8.72
C GLU A 62 5.77 17.59 8.13
N VAL A 63 5.87 17.19 6.89
CA VAL A 63 7.06 17.33 6.06
C VAL A 63 6.81 18.45 5.07
N GLU A 64 7.71 19.41 5.02
CA GLU A 64 7.54 20.63 4.21
C GLU A 64 7.19 20.27 2.76
N GLY A 65 6.01 20.72 2.34
CA GLY A 65 5.53 20.49 1.00
C GLY A 65 4.99 19.08 0.68
N LYS A 66 4.83 18.12 1.64
CA LYS A 66 4.52 16.71 1.34
C LYS A 66 3.47 16.02 2.22
N GLY A 67 2.84 16.72 3.16
CA GLY A 67 1.95 16.12 4.15
C GLY A 67 2.70 15.57 5.36
N THR A 68 2.14 14.61 6.04
CA THR A 68 2.78 13.97 7.19
C THR A 68 3.65 12.78 6.76
N TYR A 69 4.55 12.33 7.64
CA TYR A 69 5.28 11.08 7.40
C TYR A 69 4.34 9.87 7.29
N LYS A 70 3.16 9.91 7.89
CA LYS A 70 2.11 8.91 7.69
C LYS A 70 1.63 8.90 6.25
N ASP A 71 1.33 10.08 5.67
CA ASP A 71 0.86 10.19 4.29
C ASP A 71 1.94 9.69 3.31
N LEU A 72 3.21 10.00 3.59
CA LEU A 72 4.35 9.50 2.80
C LEU A 72 4.51 7.97 2.92
N LEU A 73 4.29 7.41 4.12
CA LEU A 73 4.30 5.97 4.35
C LEU A 73 3.22 5.28 3.52
N GLU A 74 1.98 5.75 3.61
CA GLU A 74 0.85 5.20 2.87
C GLU A 74 1.10 5.27 1.37
N GLN A 75 1.50 6.42 0.86
CA GLN A 75 1.81 6.60 -0.57
C GLN A 75 2.94 5.67 -1.04
N SER A 76 4.04 5.59 -0.27
CA SER A 76 5.17 4.73 -0.64
C SER A 76 4.80 3.26 -0.71
N LEU A 77 3.95 2.78 0.20
CA LEU A 77 3.48 1.41 0.21
C LEU A 77 2.50 1.13 -0.93
N TYR A 78 1.62 2.06 -1.27
CA TYR A 78 0.74 1.94 -2.43
C TYR A 78 1.52 1.96 -3.75
N ASP A 79 2.51 2.83 -3.89
CA ASP A 79 3.37 2.89 -5.07
C ASP A 79 4.14 1.57 -5.26
N LEU A 80 4.69 1.02 -4.18
CA LEU A 80 5.34 -0.29 -4.19
C LEU A 80 4.38 -1.40 -4.64
N ALA A 81 3.19 -1.44 -4.05
CA ALA A 81 2.14 -2.42 -4.36
C ALA A 81 1.63 -2.34 -5.80
N GLY A 82 1.78 -1.19 -6.44
CA GLY A 82 1.47 -1.00 -7.87
C GLY A 82 2.50 -1.62 -8.81
N ILE A 83 3.76 -1.75 -8.36
CA ILE A 83 4.88 -2.16 -9.19
C ILE A 83 5.18 -3.65 -9.04
N GLN A 84 5.10 -4.19 -7.83
CA GLN A 84 5.53 -5.56 -7.53
C GLN A 84 4.73 -6.18 -6.39
N SER A 85 4.77 -7.52 -6.33
CA SER A 85 4.23 -8.28 -5.20
C SER A 85 5.17 -8.17 -4.01
N ALA A 86 4.61 -7.98 -2.81
CA ALA A 86 5.41 -7.76 -1.63
C ALA A 86 4.81 -8.37 -0.36
N ILE A 87 5.69 -8.68 0.59
CA ILE A 87 5.34 -9.03 1.96
C ILE A 87 5.73 -7.86 2.86
N LEU A 88 4.74 -7.26 3.50
CA LEU A 88 4.89 -6.08 4.35
C LEU A 88 4.82 -6.48 5.82
N VAL A 89 5.89 -6.26 6.57
CA VAL A 89 5.96 -6.66 7.99
C VAL A 89 5.82 -5.44 8.90
N GLY A 90 4.67 -5.31 9.54
CA GLY A 90 4.36 -4.21 10.47
C GLY A 90 3.74 -2.98 9.80
N PHE A 91 4.10 -1.79 10.26
CA PHE A 91 3.63 -0.45 9.80
C PHE A 91 2.15 -0.16 9.94
N GLY A 92 1.36 -1.06 10.48
CA GLY A 92 -0.09 -0.96 10.37
C GLY A 92 -0.59 -1.22 8.94
N SER A 93 0.21 -1.94 8.13
CA SER A 93 -0.11 -2.24 6.73
C SER A 93 -1.46 -2.92 6.54
N GLN A 94 -1.94 -3.70 7.51
CA GLN A 94 -3.30 -4.26 7.50
C GLN A 94 -4.40 -3.19 7.59
N VAL A 95 -4.08 -2.00 8.10
CA VAL A 95 -5.01 -0.86 8.14
C VAL A 95 -4.90 -0.04 6.86
N ILE A 96 -3.68 0.16 6.38
CA ILE A 96 -3.40 0.89 5.14
C ILE A 96 -4.09 0.22 3.94
N PHE A 97 -4.02 -1.11 3.86
CA PHE A 97 -4.59 -1.90 2.76
C PHE A 97 -5.93 -2.56 3.11
N ALA A 98 -6.66 -2.07 4.13
CA ALA A 98 -7.89 -2.70 4.60
C ALA A 98 -8.95 -2.90 3.49
N ASP A 99 -9.03 -1.96 2.56
CA ASP A 99 -10.00 -1.98 1.45
C ASP A 99 -9.38 -2.46 0.12
N ASP A 100 -8.13 -2.92 0.13
CA ASP A 100 -7.47 -3.41 -1.08
C ASP A 100 -7.73 -4.92 -1.26
N ALA A 101 -8.57 -5.27 -2.22
CA ALA A 101 -8.94 -6.66 -2.52
C ALA A 101 -7.75 -7.55 -2.93
N ARG A 102 -6.57 -6.99 -3.21
CA ARG A 102 -5.34 -7.73 -3.55
C ARG A 102 -4.56 -8.13 -2.30
N ALA A 103 -4.90 -7.55 -1.14
CA ALA A 103 -4.14 -7.72 0.08
C ALA A 103 -4.66 -8.87 0.95
N ILE A 104 -3.75 -9.68 1.47
CA ILE A 104 -4.02 -10.69 2.49
C ILE A 104 -3.43 -10.23 3.81
N HIS A 105 -4.26 -10.08 4.83
CA HIS A 105 -3.83 -9.64 6.15
C HIS A 105 -3.65 -10.81 7.10
N VAL A 106 -2.43 -10.96 7.60
CA VAL A 106 -2.02 -12.07 8.47
C VAL A 106 -1.61 -11.53 9.84
N ARG A 107 -2.05 -12.21 10.89
CA ARG A 107 -1.56 -12.00 12.24
C ARG A 107 -0.84 -13.24 12.74
N VAL A 108 0.38 -13.08 13.27
CA VAL A 108 1.15 -14.18 13.87
C VAL A 108 1.26 -13.94 15.36
N ILE A 109 0.79 -14.93 16.14
CA ILE A 109 0.78 -14.92 17.60
C ILE A 109 1.40 -16.19 18.18
N ALA A 110 1.75 -16.15 19.45
CA ALA A 110 2.05 -17.35 20.21
C ALA A 110 1.72 -17.15 21.70
N PRO A 111 1.47 -18.23 22.47
CA PRO A 111 1.32 -18.14 23.91
C PRO A 111 2.52 -17.46 24.57
N GLU A 112 2.27 -16.67 25.62
CA GLU A 112 3.33 -15.91 26.30
C GLU A 112 4.50 -16.80 26.73
N ARG A 113 4.22 -17.97 27.30
CA ARG A 113 5.24 -18.94 27.72
C ARG A 113 6.15 -19.37 26.54
N THR A 114 5.57 -19.59 25.38
CA THR A 114 6.31 -19.95 24.17
C THR A 114 7.23 -18.81 23.74
N ARG A 115 6.69 -17.58 23.69
CA ARG A 115 7.44 -16.37 23.33
C ARG A 115 8.58 -16.09 24.31
N LEU A 116 8.31 -16.18 25.62
CA LEU A 116 9.33 -16.05 26.66
C LEU A 116 10.50 -17.03 26.46
N ASN A 117 10.20 -18.31 26.22
CA ASN A 117 11.24 -19.31 26.00
C ASN A 117 12.08 -19.02 24.74
N ARG A 118 11.47 -18.52 23.68
CA ARG A 118 12.17 -18.14 22.44
C ARG A 118 13.07 -16.93 22.66
N ILE A 119 12.57 -15.87 23.32
CA ILE A 119 13.35 -14.68 23.65
C ILE A 119 14.52 -14.99 24.57
N ARG A 120 14.30 -15.83 25.58
CA ARG A 120 15.40 -16.27 26.48
C ARG A 120 16.52 -16.97 25.72
N LYS A 121 16.16 -17.84 24.78
CA LYS A 121 17.15 -18.56 23.95
C LYS A 121 17.87 -17.63 22.97
N GLN A 122 17.13 -16.72 22.33
CA GLN A 122 17.64 -15.83 21.30
C GLN A 122 18.63 -14.80 21.87
N PHE A 123 18.30 -14.21 23.04
CA PHE A 123 19.08 -13.12 23.63
C PHE A 123 19.93 -13.55 24.83
N HIS A 124 19.87 -14.82 25.23
CA HIS A 124 20.59 -15.35 26.40
C HIS A 124 20.27 -14.61 27.71
N VAL A 125 19.01 -14.25 27.91
CA VAL A 125 18.51 -13.45 29.04
C VAL A 125 17.73 -14.30 30.04
N THR A 126 17.54 -13.76 31.26
CA THR A 126 16.68 -14.36 32.29
C THR A 126 15.21 -14.30 31.90
N GLU A 127 14.36 -15.01 32.63
CA GLU A 127 12.92 -14.97 32.36
C GLU A 127 12.31 -13.60 32.65
N GLU A 128 12.77 -12.90 33.68
CA GLU A 128 12.29 -11.57 34.04
C GLU A 128 12.67 -10.53 32.96
N GLU A 129 13.88 -10.60 32.47
CA GLU A 129 14.33 -9.75 31.36
C GLU A 129 13.55 -10.04 30.07
N ALA A 130 13.33 -11.31 29.74
CA ALA A 130 12.53 -11.71 28.59
C ALA A 130 11.09 -11.20 28.70
N ARG A 131 10.48 -11.27 29.90
CA ARG A 131 9.14 -10.74 30.15
C ARG A 131 9.10 -9.21 29.96
N SER A 132 10.11 -8.51 30.44
CA SER A 132 10.26 -7.08 30.23
C SER A 132 10.36 -6.72 28.75
N ILE A 133 11.22 -7.43 27.99
CA ILE A 133 11.40 -7.26 26.55
C ILE A 133 10.07 -7.43 25.82
N LEU A 134 9.34 -8.51 26.07
CA LEU A 134 8.03 -8.76 25.44
C LEU A 134 7.00 -7.69 25.78
N SER A 135 6.95 -7.27 27.06
CA SER A 135 6.00 -6.23 27.48
C SER A 135 6.26 -4.90 26.79
N VAL A 136 7.53 -4.50 26.64
CA VAL A 136 7.90 -3.27 25.95
C VAL A 136 7.57 -3.35 24.46
N ALA A 137 7.92 -4.48 23.82
CA ALA A 137 7.66 -4.68 22.39
C ALA A 137 6.16 -4.68 22.07
N ASP A 138 5.35 -5.43 22.81
CA ASP A 138 3.90 -5.52 22.61
C ASP A 138 3.23 -4.14 22.82
N LYS A 139 3.66 -3.38 23.84
CA LYS A 139 3.18 -2.01 24.09
C LYS A 139 3.57 -1.05 22.97
N LYS A 140 4.82 -1.08 22.49
CA LYS A 140 5.28 -0.23 21.37
C LYS A 140 4.48 -0.54 20.10
N HIS A 141 4.28 -1.83 19.77
CA HIS A 141 3.50 -2.26 18.62
C HIS A 141 2.04 -1.76 18.67
N LYS A 142 1.35 -2.04 19.80
CA LYS A 142 -0.02 -1.59 19.99
C LYS A 142 -0.12 -0.06 19.90
N ARG A 143 0.78 0.65 20.58
CA ARG A 143 0.82 2.12 20.57
C ARG A 143 1.06 2.68 19.17
N PHE A 144 1.93 2.06 18.36
CA PHE A 144 2.18 2.52 17.00
C PHE A 144 0.88 2.54 16.18
N VAL A 145 0.19 1.41 16.09
CA VAL A 145 -1.04 1.29 15.28
C VAL A 145 -2.16 2.19 15.83
N SER A 146 -2.34 2.24 17.15
CA SER A 146 -3.37 3.11 17.75
C SER A 146 -3.07 4.60 17.59
N THR A 147 -1.79 5.02 17.64
CA THR A 147 -1.42 6.45 17.52
C THR A 147 -1.47 6.92 16.07
N VAL A 148 -0.96 6.12 15.13
CA VAL A 148 -0.83 6.54 13.73
C VAL A 148 -2.14 6.35 12.96
N PHE A 149 -2.88 5.28 13.25
CA PHE A 149 -4.06 4.87 12.47
C PHE A 149 -5.37 4.88 13.26
N GLY A 150 -5.34 5.07 14.58
CA GLY A 150 -6.54 5.01 15.42
C GLY A 150 -7.14 3.61 15.57
N ALA A 151 -6.44 2.55 15.16
CA ALA A 151 -6.94 1.19 15.11
C ALA A 151 -6.42 0.30 16.27
N ASP A 152 -7.19 -0.72 16.63
CA ASP A 152 -6.74 -1.73 17.60
C ASP A 152 -6.04 -2.87 16.86
N LEU A 153 -4.73 -2.99 17.06
CA LEU A 153 -3.92 -4.08 16.52
C LEU A 153 -4.44 -5.48 16.88
N THR A 154 -5.20 -5.61 17.95
CA THR A 154 -5.67 -6.90 18.47
C THR A 154 -7.04 -7.30 17.92
N ASP A 155 -7.74 -6.41 17.24
CA ASP A 155 -9.03 -6.71 16.64
C ASP A 155 -8.87 -7.73 15.50
N PRO A 156 -9.48 -8.92 15.61
CA PRO A 156 -9.40 -9.96 14.58
C PRO A 156 -10.05 -9.55 13.25
N ALA A 157 -10.95 -8.57 13.25
CA ALA A 157 -11.60 -8.08 12.03
C ALA A 157 -10.61 -7.44 11.02
N HIS A 158 -9.42 -7.06 11.46
CA HIS A 158 -8.37 -6.55 10.58
C HIS A 158 -7.58 -7.64 9.84
N TYR A 159 -7.88 -8.92 10.06
CA TYR A 159 -7.05 -10.03 9.56
C TYR A 159 -7.87 -11.09 8.84
N HIS A 160 -7.35 -11.57 7.72
CA HIS A 160 -7.91 -12.72 7.02
C HIS A 160 -7.61 -14.03 7.76
N ILE A 161 -6.46 -14.11 8.43
CA ILE A 161 -6.04 -15.28 9.19
C ILE A 161 -5.16 -14.89 10.38
N THR A 162 -5.32 -15.61 11.50
CA THR A 162 -4.42 -15.54 12.66
C THR A 162 -3.74 -16.90 12.86
N LEU A 163 -2.41 -16.92 12.81
CA LEU A 163 -1.59 -18.12 12.98
C LEU A 163 -0.99 -18.15 14.39
N ASN A 164 -1.19 -19.26 15.08
CA ASN A 164 -0.65 -19.49 16.43
C ASN A 164 0.55 -20.43 16.38
N THR A 165 1.75 -19.88 16.41
CA THR A 165 3.01 -20.66 16.36
C THR A 165 3.38 -21.37 17.66
N GLY A 166 2.52 -21.29 18.67
CA GLY A 166 2.58 -22.21 19.81
C GLY A 166 2.02 -23.59 19.49
N MET A 167 1.25 -23.70 18.39
CA MET A 167 0.57 -24.92 17.93
C MET A 167 1.00 -25.33 16.51
N LEU A 168 1.43 -24.38 15.69
CA LEU A 168 1.89 -24.60 14.32
C LEU A 168 3.39 -24.36 14.22
N SER A 169 4.07 -25.18 13.44
CA SER A 169 5.45 -24.95 13.03
C SER A 169 5.54 -23.81 12.01
N GLU A 170 6.74 -23.30 11.78
CA GLU A 170 7.01 -22.31 10.72
C GLU A 170 6.60 -22.83 9.35
N ASP A 171 6.99 -24.06 9.00
CA ASP A 171 6.68 -24.69 7.70
C ASP A 171 5.17 -24.86 7.47
N GLU A 172 4.39 -25.24 8.49
CA GLU A 172 2.93 -25.33 8.43
C GLU A 172 2.31 -23.96 8.19
N CYS A 173 2.81 -22.92 8.88
CA CYS A 173 2.36 -21.54 8.68
C CYS A 173 2.65 -21.06 7.24
N VAL A 174 3.87 -21.24 6.75
CA VAL A 174 4.27 -20.84 5.39
C VAL A 174 3.46 -21.59 4.34
N THR A 175 3.27 -22.90 4.51
CA THR A 175 2.47 -23.72 3.59
C THR A 175 1.01 -23.25 3.53
N SER A 176 0.42 -22.93 4.68
CA SER A 176 -0.95 -22.42 4.77
C SER A 176 -1.08 -21.05 4.09
N LEU A 177 -0.08 -20.16 4.25
CA LEU A 177 -0.09 -18.84 3.63
C LEU A 177 0.10 -18.90 2.11
N VAL A 178 0.94 -19.81 1.61
CA VAL A 178 1.08 -20.03 0.16
C VAL A 178 -0.23 -20.53 -0.44
N ALA A 179 -0.89 -21.50 0.19
CA ALA A 179 -2.18 -22.00 -0.28
C ALA A 179 -3.26 -20.91 -0.25
N LEU A 180 -3.31 -20.10 0.82
CA LEU A 180 -4.23 -18.96 0.92
C LEU A 180 -3.97 -17.93 -0.18
N GLN A 181 -2.70 -17.61 -0.46
CA GLN A 181 -2.33 -16.66 -1.49
C GLN A 181 -2.75 -17.15 -2.89
N GLN A 182 -2.50 -18.42 -3.21
CA GLN A 182 -2.89 -19.02 -4.50
C GLN A 182 -4.41 -18.98 -4.69
N GLU A 183 -5.17 -19.34 -3.68
CA GLU A 183 -6.64 -19.31 -3.71
C GLU A 183 -7.19 -17.88 -3.82
N HIS A 184 -6.56 -16.93 -3.13
CA HIS A 184 -6.93 -15.52 -3.18
C HIS A 184 -6.66 -14.93 -4.57
N GLU A 185 -5.52 -15.23 -5.15
CA GLU A 185 -5.17 -14.79 -6.50
C GLU A 185 -6.10 -15.40 -7.56
N LEU A 186 -6.45 -16.68 -7.43
CA LEU A 186 -7.39 -17.33 -8.32
C LEU A 186 -8.77 -16.65 -8.27
N ARG A 187 -9.27 -16.38 -7.08
CA ARG A 187 -10.54 -15.65 -6.92
C ARG A 187 -10.49 -14.24 -7.50
N PHE A 188 -9.38 -13.54 -7.31
CA PHE A 188 -9.21 -12.20 -7.87
C PHE A 188 -9.23 -12.24 -9.41
N ARG A 189 -8.52 -13.18 -10.03
CA ARG A 189 -8.52 -13.38 -11.49
C ARG A 189 -9.91 -13.75 -12.03
N MET A 190 -10.61 -14.68 -11.38
CA MET A 190 -11.96 -15.08 -11.79
C MET A 190 -12.97 -13.92 -11.73
N ARG A 191 -12.83 -13.03 -10.74
CA ARG A 191 -13.66 -11.81 -10.68
C ARG A 191 -13.36 -10.88 -11.84
N SER A 192 -12.09 -10.64 -12.14
CA SER A 192 -11.66 -9.79 -13.26
C SER A 192 -12.13 -10.35 -14.62
N GLU A 193 -12.07 -11.66 -14.82
CA GLU A 193 -12.54 -12.32 -16.05
C GLU A 193 -14.06 -12.29 -16.19
N ASN A 194 -14.81 -12.44 -15.10
CA ASN A 194 -16.28 -12.31 -15.12
C ASN A 194 -16.72 -10.86 -15.35
N GLU A 195 -15.98 -9.89 -14.85
CA GLU A 195 -16.24 -8.46 -15.06
C GLU A 195 -15.99 -8.05 -16.53
N GLU A 196 -15.02 -8.68 -17.23
CA GLU A 196 -14.82 -8.47 -18.66
C GLU A 196 -15.97 -9.08 -19.51
N SER A 197 -16.65 -10.12 -19.02
CA SER A 197 -17.79 -10.75 -19.72
C SER A 197 -19.13 -10.05 -19.46
N ASP A 198 -19.28 -9.33 -18.35
CA ASP A 198 -20.50 -8.64 -17.92
C ASP A 198 -20.54 -7.16 -18.32
N THR A 199 -19.61 -6.66 -19.13
CA THR A 199 -19.57 -5.26 -19.60
C THR A 199 -20.74 -4.86 -20.53
N LEU A 200 -21.82 -5.61 -20.53
CA LEU A 200 -23.08 -5.23 -21.18
C LEU A 200 -24.15 -4.74 -20.18
N ASP A 201 -23.91 -4.74 -18.87
CA ASP A 201 -24.88 -4.21 -17.93
C ASP A 201 -24.18 -3.48 -16.76
N HIS A 202 -24.50 -2.20 -16.68
CA HIS A 202 -24.15 -1.21 -15.69
C HIS A 202 -24.05 -1.74 -14.26
N MET A 203 -22.81 -1.81 -13.70
CA MET A 203 -22.51 -1.38 -12.35
C MET A 203 -21.01 -1.55 -12.06
N THR A 204 -20.28 -0.45 -12.14
CA THR A 204 -18.86 -0.36 -11.80
C THR A 204 -18.67 -0.62 -10.31
N GLU A 205 -18.28 -1.82 -9.94
CA GLU A 205 -17.89 -2.10 -8.56
C GLU A 205 -16.46 -1.60 -8.26
N LEU A 206 -16.26 -1.18 -7.02
CA LEU A 206 -15.10 -0.51 -6.43
C LEU A 206 -13.75 -1.24 -6.54
N SER A 207 -13.69 -2.44 -7.12
CA SER A 207 -12.52 -3.33 -7.11
C SER A 207 -11.46 -3.06 -8.21
N VAL A 208 -11.75 -2.20 -9.17
CA VAL A 208 -10.86 -1.89 -10.30
C VAL A 208 -9.87 -0.76 -9.96
N PHE A 209 -10.18 0.07 -8.98
CA PHE A 209 -9.46 1.30 -8.70
C PHE A 209 -8.38 1.11 -7.63
N ARG A 210 -7.23 1.76 -7.80
CA ARG A 210 -6.12 1.73 -6.86
C ARG A 210 -6.43 2.42 -5.53
N ASN A 211 -7.36 3.38 -5.54
CA ASN A 211 -7.76 4.07 -4.31
C ASN A 211 -9.23 4.53 -4.34
N PRO A 212 -9.84 4.77 -3.16
CA PRO A 212 -11.25 5.18 -3.05
C PRO A 212 -11.59 6.47 -3.81
N SER A 213 -10.63 7.38 -3.98
CA SER A 213 -10.88 8.65 -4.69
C SER A 213 -11.03 8.46 -6.19
N GLU A 214 -10.39 7.46 -6.77
CA GLU A 214 -10.57 7.07 -8.17
C GLU A 214 -11.97 6.50 -8.37
N ALA A 215 -12.40 5.60 -7.49
CA ALA A 215 -13.75 5.06 -7.52
C ALA A 215 -14.83 6.16 -7.37
N GLU A 216 -14.60 7.11 -6.47
CA GLU A 216 -15.50 8.26 -6.29
C GLU A 216 -15.56 9.11 -7.57
N PHE A 217 -14.41 9.35 -8.21
CA PHE A 217 -14.35 10.12 -9.45
C PHE A 217 -15.02 9.39 -10.62
N ALA A 218 -14.81 8.08 -10.76
CA ALA A 218 -15.48 7.25 -11.75
C ALA A 218 -17.00 7.33 -11.62
N ARG A 219 -17.53 7.20 -10.39
CA ARG A 219 -18.98 7.37 -10.13
C ARG A 219 -19.50 8.75 -10.52
N ILE A 220 -18.70 9.80 -10.30
CA ILE A 220 -19.07 11.14 -10.73
C ILE A 220 -19.11 11.20 -12.25
N LEU A 221 -18.14 10.62 -12.97
CA LEU A 221 -18.13 10.56 -14.43
C LEU A 221 -19.37 9.81 -14.96
N ASP A 222 -19.72 8.66 -14.36
CA ASP A 222 -20.89 7.86 -14.71
C ASP A 222 -22.20 8.62 -14.46
N MET A 223 -22.33 9.27 -13.30
CA MET A 223 -23.49 10.10 -12.97
C MET A 223 -23.73 11.21 -13.99
N TYR A 224 -22.66 11.73 -14.59
CA TYR A 224 -22.73 12.76 -15.62
C TYR A 224 -22.68 12.19 -17.05
N GLN A 225 -22.71 10.86 -17.22
CA GLN A 225 -22.69 10.16 -18.52
C GLN A 225 -21.46 10.54 -19.37
N ILE A 226 -20.29 10.68 -18.73
CA ILE A 226 -19.02 10.94 -19.41
C ILE A 226 -18.28 9.62 -19.57
N GLU A 227 -18.06 9.19 -20.82
CA GLU A 227 -17.28 8.01 -21.13
C GLU A 227 -15.82 8.18 -20.65
N TRP A 228 -15.30 7.14 -19.97
CA TRP A 228 -13.95 7.12 -19.45
C TRP A 228 -13.30 5.74 -19.61
N LYS A 229 -11.96 5.72 -19.57
CA LYS A 229 -11.15 4.48 -19.50
C LYS A 229 -10.17 4.60 -18.36
N TYR A 230 -10.06 3.56 -17.54
CA TYR A 230 -9.14 3.52 -16.41
C TYR A 230 -7.76 3.03 -16.87
N GLU A 231 -6.70 3.75 -16.51
CA GLU A 231 -5.28 3.45 -16.85
C GLU A 231 -5.04 2.94 -18.29
N PRO A 232 -5.60 3.57 -19.32
CA PRO A 232 -5.65 3.00 -20.67
C PRO A 232 -4.29 2.97 -21.36
N LYS A 233 -3.30 3.69 -20.85
CA LYS A 233 -1.98 3.84 -21.49
C LYS A 233 -0.90 4.21 -20.48
N THR A 234 0.25 3.56 -20.62
CA THR A 234 1.48 3.88 -19.86
C THR A 234 2.47 4.60 -20.76
N PHE A 235 3.04 5.70 -20.26
CA PHE A 235 4.01 6.55 -20.95
C PHE A 235 5.41 6.35 -20.35
N PRO A 236 6.38 5.72 -21.03
CA PRO A 236 7.77 5.74 -20.61
C PRO A 236 8.32 7.18 -20.54
N VAL A 237 9.00 7.54 -19.46
CA VAL A 237 9.49 8.91 -19.23
C VAL A 237 10.97 8.98 -18.87
N GLU A 238 11.61 7.86 -18.53
CA GLU A 238 13.05 7.76 -18.31
C GLU A 238 13.58 6.42 -18.81
N TRP A 239 14.84 6.44 -19.26
CA TRP A 239 15.57 5.26 -19.71
C TRP A 239 16.98 5.29 -19.12
N ASP A 240 17.57 4.10 -18.89
CA ASP A 240 18.97 3.96 -18.56
C ASP A 240 19.88 4.12 -19.79
N ALA A 241 21.21 3.98 -19.57
CA ALA A 241 22.20 4.10 -20.63
C ALA A 241 22.12 2.96 -21.68
N GLU A 242 21.43 1.88 -21.38
CA GLU A 242 21.22 0.74 -22.27
C GLU A 242 19.87 0.80 -22.99
N GLY A 243 19.05 1.84 -22.70
CA GLY A 243 17.75 2.03 -23.30
C GLY A 243 16.60 1.30 -22.61
N ASN A 244 16.82 0.70 -21.42
CA ASN A 244 15.77 0.11 -20.63
C ASN A 244 14.91 1.19 -19.97
N ILE A 245 13.59 0.98 -19.91
CA ILE A 245 12.67 1.91 -19.24
C ILE A 245 12.90 1.85 -17.73
N THR A 246 13.35 2.95 -17.14
CA THR A 246 13.56 3.10 -15.70
C THR A 246 12.42 3.79 -14.99
N LEU A 247 11.64 4.58 -15.73
CA LEU A 247 10.44 5.23 -15.20
C LEU A 247 9.35 5.30 -16.28
N ALA A 248 8.15 4.90 -15.91
CA ALA A 248 6.95 5.07 -16.73
C ALA A 248 5.83 5.77 -15.93
N PHE A 249 4.87 6.35 -16.61
CA PHE A 249 3.75 7.07 -16.03
C PHE A 249 2.43 6.61 -16.66
N SER A 250 1.48 6.16 -15.84
CA SER A 250 0.14 5.75 -16.25
C SER A 250 -0.86 6.70 -15.62
N PRO A 251 -1.52 7.58 -16.40
CA PRO A 251 -2.60 8.42 -15.89
C PRO A 251 -3.81 7.57 -15.46
N ASP A 252 -4.49 8.00 -14.40
CA ASP A 252 -5.60 7.25 -13.81
C ASP A 252 -6.79 7.12 -14.78
N PHE A 253 -7.14 8.19 -15.53
CA PHE A 253 -8.29 8.20 -16.43
C PHE A 253 -7.95 8.77 -17.81
N TYR A 254 -8.69 8.31 -18.82
CA TYR A 254 -8.77 8.92 -20.12
C TYR A 254 -10.21 9.19 -20.49
N LEU A 255 -10.50 10.39 -20.96
CA LEU A 255 -11.81 10.81 -21.42
C LEU A 255 -11.81 10.88 -22.94
N PRO A 256 -12.34 9.87 -23.68
CA PRO A 256 -12.27 9.78 -25.13
C PRO A 256 -12.88 11.01 -25.83
N LYS A 257 -14.04 11.45 -25.37
CA LYS A 257 -14.76 12.62 -25.96
C LYS A 257 -13.94 13.91 -25.93
N PHE A 258 -13.02 14.06 -24.98
CA PHE A 258 -12.24 15.27 -24.74
C PHE A 258 -10.76 15.09 -25.10
N ASP A 259 -10.37 13.90 -25.55
CA ASP A 259 -8.97 13.50 -25.78
C ASP A 259 -8.05 13.97 -24.64
N THR A 260 -8.45 13.66 -23.40
CA THR A 260 -7.80 14.18 -22.20
C THR A 260 -7.51 13.06 -21.20
N TYR A 261 -6.25 12.96 -20.82
CA TYR A 261 -5.82 12.11 -19.70
C TYR A 261 -5.90 12.89 -18.39
N LEU A 262 -6.34 12.22 -17.33
CA LEU A 262 -6.47 12.79 -15.99
C LEU A 262 -5.67 11.95 -14.99
N GLU A 263 -4.90 12.64 -14.17
CA GLU A 263 -4.20 12.08 -13.02
C GLU A 263 -4.82 12.65 -11.75
N LEU A 264 -5.39 11.80 -10.93
CA LEU A 264 -6.03 12.22 -9.69
C LEU A 264 -5.02 12.41 -8.57
N THR A 265 -5.31 13.31 -7.65
CA THR A 265 -4.55 13.47 -6.44
C THR A 265 -5.44 13.87 -5.26
N THR A 266 -5.27 13.15 -4.16
CA THR A 266 -5.89 13.48 -2.87
C THR A 266 -5.07 14.49 -2.09
N MET A 267 -3.80 14.70 -2.49
CA MET A 267 -2.89 15.63 -1.85
C MET A 267 -3.27 17.07 -2.16
N SER A 268 -3.03 17.98 -1.21
CA SER A 268 -3.23 19.41 -1.45
C SER A 268 -2.24 19.91 -2.50
N GLN A 269 -2.60 21.01 -3.18
CA GLN A 269 -1.88 21.58 -4.33
C GLN A 269 -0.37 21.83 -4.09
N ARG A 270 0.05 21.94 -2.82
CA ARG A 270 1.46 22.15 -2.42
C ARG A 270 2.34 20.90 -2.58
N TYR A 271 1.75 19.68 -2.65
CA TYR A 271 2.46 18.40 -2.48
C TYR A 271 2.64 17.58 -3.79
N VAL A 272 2.34 18.18 -4.93
CA VAL A 272 2.30 17.49 -6.23
C VAL A 272 3.62 17.62 -7.02
N THR A 273 4.73 17.91 -6.36
CA THR A 273 6.00 18.21 -7.07
C THR A 273 6.47 17.05 -7.94
N GLU A 274 6.38 15.82 -7.45
CA GLU A 274 6.83 14.64 -8.19
C GLU A 274 5.86 14.28 -9.33
N LYS A 275 4.54 14.26 -9.05
CA LYS A 275 3.53 14.07 -10.10
C LYS A 275 3.64 15.15 -11.18
N ASN A 276 3.84 16.40 -10.78
CA ASN A 276 4.08 17.51 -11.73
C ASN A 276 5.35 17.29 -12.56
N ARG A 277 6.43 16.78 -11.96
CA ARG A 277 7.68 16.46 -12.67
C ARG A 277 7.45 15.37 -13.71
N LYS A 278 6.76 14.28 -13.35
CA LYS A 278 6.39 13.19 -14.28
C LYS A 278 5.50 13.72 -15.40
N LEU A 279 4.49 14.51 -15.07
CA LEU A 279 3.60 15.13 -16.06
C LEU A 279 4.34 16.06 -17.04
N LYS A 280 5.26 16.87 -16.52
CA LYS A 280 6.09 17.75 -17.35
C LYS A 280 6.90 16.93 -18.36
N LYS A 281 7.52 15.82 -17.92
CA LYS A 281 8.25 14.92 -18.82
C LYS A 281 7.35 14.27 -19.87
N VAL A 282 6.13 13.83 -19.49
CA VAL A 282 5.18 13.29 -20.46
C VAL A 282 4.85 14.34 -21.53
N ARG A 283 4.58 15.59 -21.15
CA ARG A 283 4.30 16.67 -22.12
C ARG A 283 5.49 17.01 -23.01
N GLU A 284 6.70 16.94 -22.49
CA GLU A 284 7.94 17.16 -23.24
C GLU A 284 8.22 16.04 -24.25
N LEU A 285 8.03 14.79 -23.85
CA LEU A 285 8.32 13.60 -24.66
C LEU A 285 7.19 13.27 -25.66
N TYR A 286 5.96 13.61 -25.31
CA TYR A 286 4.75 13.30 -26.09
C TYR A 286 3.97 14.59 -26.41
N PRO A 287 4.51 15.49 -27.26
CA PRO A 287 3.84 16.73 -27.63
C PRO A 287 2.53 16.38 -28.37
N GLY A 288 1.41 16.87 -27.88
CA GLY A 288 0.07 16.57 -28.39
C GLY A 288 -0.79 15.77 -27.42
N ILE A 289 -0.22 15.23 -26.35
CA ILE A 289 -1.01 14.61 -25.29
C ILE A 289 -1.56 15.66 -24.34
N ASN A 290 -2.88 15.71 -24.23
CA ASN A 290 -3.55 16.54 -23.23
C ASN A 290 -3.68 15.76 -21.93
N ILE A 291 -2.90 16.14 -20.92
CA ILE A 291 -2.89 15.49 -19.62
C ILE A 291 -2.97 16.53 -18.48
N ARG A 292 -3.80 16.28 -17.46
CA ARG A 292 -4.06 17.21 -16.34
C ARG A 292 -4.06 16.49 -15.02
N ILE A 293 -3.61 17.19 -13.97
CA ILE A 293 -3.82 16.77 -12.59
C ILE A 293 -5.17 17.29 -12.11
N VAL A 294 -5.93 16.44 -11.45
CA VAL A 294 -7.24 16.76 -10.87
C VAL A 294 -7.18 16.53 -9.38
N TYR A 295 -7.50 17.56 -8.62
CA TYR A 295 -7.57 17.47 -7.16
C TYR A 295 -8.99 17.06 -6.73
N LYS A 296 -9.09 16.24 -5.68
CA LYS A 296 -10.38 15.76 -5.18
C LYS A 296 -11.41 16.89 -4.98
N LYS A 297 -10.98 18.04 -4.45
CA LYS A 297 -11.83 19.21 -4.24
C LYS A 297 -12.41 19.82 -5.54
N ASP A 298 -11.77 19.55 -6.68
CA ASP A 298 -12.13 20.14 -7.96
C ASP A 298 -12.91 19.19 -8.87
N PHE A 299 -13.24 17.96 -8.41
CA PHE A 299 -13.90 16.93 -9.19
C PHE A 299 -15.21 17.45 -9.83
N ILE A 300 -16.11 18.00 -9.04
CA ILE A 300 -17.42 18.49 -9.53
C ILE A 300 -17.24 19.65 -10.49
N SER A 301 -16.39 20.63 -10.14
CA SER A 301 -16.18 21.81 -10.99
C SER A 301 -15.51 21.48 -12.33
N LEU A 302 -14.69 20.46 -12.38
CA LEU A 302 -14.08 19.96 -13.62
C LEU A 302 -15.15 19.35 -14.54
N ILE A 303 -16.01 18.51 -13.99
CA ILE A 303 -17.09 17.85 -14.74
C ILE A 303 -18.07 18.88 -15.31
N GLU A 304 -18.45 19.89 -14.55
CA GLU A 304 -19.29 20.99 -15.04
C GLU A 304 -18.68 21.72 -16.25
N ARG A 305 -17.36 21.92 -16.22
CA ARG A 305 -16.64 22.51 -17.39
C ARG A 305 -16.70 21.59 -18.61
N PHE A 306 -16.51 20.28 -18.44
CA PHE A 306 -16.61 19.34 -19.56
C PHE A 306 -18.03 19.34 -20.18
N LYS A 307 -19.09 19.51 -19.40
CA LYS A 307 -20.45 19.66 -19.93
C LYS A 307 -20.62 20.93 -20.78
N SER A 308 -20.03 22.04 -20.36
CA SER A 308 -20.15 23.31 -21.08
C SER A 308 -19.44 23.33 -22.44
N PHE A 309 -18.48 22.41 -22.68
CA PHE A 309 -17.79 22.23 -23.96
C PHE A 309 -18.46 21.22 -24.90
N GLY A 310 -19.53 20.55 -24.45
CA GLY A 310 -20.22 19.49 -25.19
C GLY A 310 -21.57 19.88 -25.80
N ASN A 311 -21.97 21.15 -25.67
CA ASN A 311 -23.19 21.72 -26.30
C ASN A 311 -22.81 22.57 -27.50
#